data_a8f89ff7e7e9fd4013b1be773b4e12b7
#
_entry.id   a8f89ff7e7e9fd4013b1be773b4e12b7
#
_cell.length_a   1.000
_cell.length_b   1.000
_cell.length_c   1.000
_cell.angle_alpha   90.00
_cell.angle_beta   90.00
_cell.angle_gamma   90.00
#
_symmetry.space_group_name_H-M   'P 1'
#
loop_
_entity.id
_entity.type
_entity.pdbx_description
1 polymer ?
#
loop_
_entity_poly.entity_id
_entity_poly.type
_entity_poly.pdbx_seq_one_letter_code
_entity_poly.pdbx_strand_id
1 'polypeptide(L)'
;ILCTIPGLNLPPTLERFFNTKTAHDLKNNKQADVLIGNNVLAHVPDINDFVKGMKILLKPNGVITMEFPHILQLINQNQFDTIYHEHYSYFSFSVIQKIFFSQKLIIFDVEEIPTHGGSLRIFVKHSENKTFEIKENVQNLIKKENEKGLNDFSTYSDFVSKIEKIKEEFTKFLEKANKENKSVICYGAPAKGNTLLNY
;
A
#
# COMPACT_ATOMS: atom_id res chain seq x y z
N ILE A 1 -5.60 2.42 13.77
CA ILE A 1 -5.53 3.83 14.22
C ILE A 1 -6.83 4.49 13.81
N LEU A 2 -7.72 4.72 14.76
CA LEU A 2 -8.93 5.51 14.53
C LEU A 2 -8.62 6.95 14.94
N CYS A 3 -8.65 7.89 13.97
CA CYS A 3 -8.66 9.32 14.29
C CYS A 3 -10.03 9.69 14.84
N THR A 4 -10.08 10.15 16.07
CA THR A 4 -11.28 10.79 16.63
C THR A 4 -11.33 12.24 16.17
N ILE A 5 -12.40 12.63 15.47
CA ILE A 5 -12.70 14.03 15.17
C ILE A 5 -13.53 14.57 16.35
N PRO A 6 -13.09 15.60 17.06
CA PRO A 6 -13.86 16.19 18.16
C PRO A 6 -15.26 16.62 17.70
N GLY A 7 -16.30 16.20 18.43
CA GLY A 7 -17.69 16.54 18.13
C GLY A 7 -18.47 15.53 17.26
N LEU A 8 -17.81 14.49 16.73
CA LEU A 8 -18.48 13.35 16.11
C LEU A 8 -18.55 12.19 17.12
N ASN A 9 -19.73 11.60 17.31
CA ASN A 9 -19.89 10.31 18.01
C ASN A 9 -19.30 9.20 17.13
N LEU A 10 -17.95 9.09 17.13
CA LEU A 10 -17.27 7.99 16.43
C LEU A 10 -17.43 6.71 17.26
N PRO A 11 -17.54 5.56 16.59
CA PRO A 11 -17.59 4.28 17.27
C PRO A 11 -16.32 4.07 18.12
N PRO A 12 -16.42 3.37 19.25
CA PRO A 12 -15.28 3.15 20.13
C PRO A 12 -14.14 2.44 19.40
N THR A 13 -12.91 2.85 19.69
CA THR A 13 -11.71 2.19 19.17
C THR A 13 -11.61 0.78 19.75
N LEU A 14 -11.44 -0.21 18.88
CA LEU A 14 -11.16 -1.58 19.25
C LEU A 14 -9.65 -1.84 19.18
N GLU A 15 -9.02 -2.06 20.32
CA GLU A 15 -7.57 -2.34 20.42
C GLU A 15 -7.27 -3.80 20.09
N ARG A 16 -7.44 -4.18 18.82
CA ARG A 16 -7.17 -5.53 18.30
C ARG A 16 -6.64 -5.48 16.87
N PHE A 17 -5.86 -6.47 16.49
CA PHE A 17 -5.57 -6.74 15.10
C PHE A 17 -6.85 -7.13 14.36
N PHE A 18 -7.04 -6.55 13.18
CA PHE A 18 -8.17 -6.91 12.33
C PHE A 18 -7.82 -8.20 11.56
N ASN A 19 -8.67 -9.20 11.70
CA ASN A 19 -8.55 -10.53 11.09
C ASN A 19 -9.93 -11.20 11.02
N THR A 20 -10.01 -12.43 10.52
CA THR A 20 -11.28 -13.17 10.43
C THR A 20 -11.97 -13.32 11.78
N LYS A 21 -11.22 -13.58 12.86
CA LYS A 21 -11.80 -13.73 14.22
C LYS A 21 -12.44 -12.41 14.67
N THR A 22 -11.71 -11.30 14.58
CA THR A 22 -12.24 -9.97 14.93
C THR A 22 -13.43 -9.58 14.04
N ALA A 23 -13.39 -9.93 12.76
CA ALA A 23 -14.50 -9.68 11.84
C ALA A 23 -15.76 -10.45 12.22
N HIS A 24 -15.66 -11.72 12.65
CA HIS A 24 -16.80 -12.49 13.15
C HIS A 24 -17.39 -11.90 14.43
N ASP A 25 -16.53 -11.51 15.39
CA ASP A 25 -16.99 -10.88 16.63
C ASP A 25 -17.78 -9.59 16.34
N LEU A 26 -17.29 -8.76 15.44
CA LEU A 26 -17.94 -7.50 15.03
C LEU A 26 -19.23 -7.72 14.25
N LYS A 27 -19.26 -8.72 13.35
CA LYS A 27 -20.42 -9.04 12.52
C LYS A 27 -21.65 -9.39 13.33
N ASN A 28 -21.48 -10.04 14.48
CA ASN A 28 -22.59 -10.39 15.38
C ASN A 28 -23.36 -9.15 15.85
N ASN A 29 -22.71 -7.99 15.90
CA ASN A 29 -23.34 -6.74 16.27
C ASN A 29 -23.85 -5.98 15.03
N LYS A 30 -23.03 -5.82 13.98
CA LYS A 30 -23.39 -5.09 12.77
C LYS A 30 -22.36 -5.27 11.67
N GLN A 31 -22.81 -5.57 10.44
CA GLN A 31 -21.96 -5.48 9.26
C GLN A 31 -21.82 -4.02 8.78
N ALA A 32 -20.72 -3.75 8.09
CA ALA A 32 -20.36 -2.43 7.59
C ALA A 32 -20.93 -2.16 6.19
N ASP A 33 -21.43 -0.96 5.97
CA ASP A 33 -21.77 -0.46 4.63
C ASP A 33 -20.50 -0.05 3.87
N VAL A 34 -19.53 0.51 4.59
CA VAL A 34 -18.23 0.94 4.05
C VAL A 34 -17.11 0.50 5.00
N LEU A 35 -16.06 -0.10 4.43
CA LEU A 35 -14.80 -0.37 5.10
C LEU A 35 -13.70 0.51 4.48
N ILE A 36 -12.96 1.21 5.31
CA ILE A 36 -11.91 2.13 4.87
C ILE A 36 -10.57 1.70 5.49
N GLY A 37 -9.55 1.57 4.68
CA GLY A 37 -8.19 1.31 5.14
C GLY A 37 -7.17 2.10 4.33
N ASN A 38 -6.64 3.17 4.92
CA ASN A 38 -5.62 3.98 4.29
C ASN A 38 -4.26 3.65 4.88
N ASN A 39 -3.31 3.29 4.02
CA ASN A 39 -1.93 2.95 4.39
C ASN A 39 -1.83 1.87 5.50
N VAL A 40 -2.66 0.84 5.41
CA VAL A 40 -2.70 -0.29 6.37
C VAL A 40 -2.21 -1.58 5.71
N LEU A 41 -2.54 -1.78 4.43
CA LEU A 41 -2.41 -3.06 3.76
C LEU A 41 -0.96 -3.58 3.72
N ALA A 42 0.01 -2.67 3.53
CA ALA A 42 1.44 -3.00 3.51
C ALA A 42 1.97 -3.47 4.88
N HIS A 43 1.30 -3.11 5.97
CA HIS A 43 1.70 -3.42 7.35
C HIS A 43 1.04 -4.68 7.91
N VAL A 44 0.29 -5.42 7.08
CA VAL A 44 -0.44 -6.63 7.53
C VAL A 44 0.40 -7.88 7.27
N PRO A 45 0.76 -8.64 8.33
CA PRO A 45 1.55 -9.86 8.16
C PRO A 45 0.81 -10.96 7.39
N ASP A 46 -0.48 -11.19 7.67
CA ASP A 46 -1.33 -12.14 6.95
C ASP A 46 -2.42 -11.39 6.18
N ILE A 47 -2.08 -11.02 4.96
CA ILE A 47 -2.98 -10.28 4.07
C ILE A 47 -4.22 -11.09 3.68
N ASN A 48 -4.10 -12.41 3.56
CA ASN A 48 -5.22 -13.26 3.15
C ASN A 48 -6.28 -13.33 4.25
N ASP A 49 -5.86 -13.50 5.51
CA ASP A 49 -6.76 -13.47 6.65
C ASP A 49 -7.40 -12.09 6.85
N PHE A 50 -6.63 -11.03 6.65
CA PHE A 50 -7.13 -9.65 6.68
C PHE A 50 -8.22 -9.39 5.64
N VAL A 51 -7.99 -9.73 4.37
CA VAL A 51 -8.95 -9.55 3.27
C VAL A 51 -10.17 -10.43 3.46
N LYS A 52 -9.99 -11.66 3.95
CA LYS A 52 -11.10 -12.55 4.34
C LYS A 52 -11.94 -11.94 5.46
N GLY A 53 -11.30 -11.32 6.45
CA GLY A 53 -11.99 -10.58 7.52
C GLY A 53 -12.83 -9.44 6.96
N MET A 54 -12.30 -8.65 6.03
CA MET A 54 -13.07 -7.59 5.37
C MET A 54 -14.31 -8.12 4.65
N LYS A 55 -14.18 -9.24 3.93
CA LYS A 55 -15.31 -9.89 3.29
C LYS A 55 -16.41 -10.27 4.29
N ILE A 56 -16.04 -10.83 5.43
CA ILE A 56 -16.99 -11.26 6.47
C ILE A 56 -17.76 -10.08 7.04
N LEU A 57 -17.06 -8.96 7.25
CA LEU A 57 -17.64 -7.78 7.91
C LEU A 57 -18.43 -6.89 6.96
N LEU A 58 -18.15 -6.96 5.66
CA LEU A 58 -18.82 -6.14 4.65
C LEU A 58 -20.24 -6.64 4.40
N LYS A 59 -21.23 -5.72 4.36
CA LYS A 59 -22.59 -6.02 3.89
C LYS A 59 -22.58 -6.47 2.42
N PRO A 60 -23.61 -7.22 1.95
CA PRO A 60 -23.70 -7.67 0.54
C PRO A 60 -23.58 -6.54 -0.49
N ASN A 61 -24.13 -5.36 -0.18
CA ASN A 61 -24.07 -4.17 -1.06
C ASN A 61 -23.05 -3.14 -0.60
N GLY A 62 -22.21 -3.48 0.38
CA GLY A 62 -21.18 -2.60 0.90
C GLY A 62 -19.99 -2.43 -0.04
N VAL A 63 -19.14 -1.45 0.29
CA VAL A 63 -17.93 -1.12 -0.45
C VAL A 63 -16.73 -1.09 0.49
N ILE A 64 -15.59 -1.63 0.03
CA ILE A 64 -14.30 -1.47 0.68
C ILE A 64 -13.51 -0.44 -0.12
N THR A 65 -12.86 0.50 0.54
CA THR A 65 -11.84 1.36 -0.06
C THR A 65 -10.51 1.18 0.68
N MET A 66 -9.47 0.89 -0.08
CA MET A 66 -8.11 0.70 0.45
C MET A 66 -7.13 1.59 -0.29
N GLU A 67 -6.25 2.23 0.46
CA GLU A 67 -5.16 3.04 -0.07
C GLU A 67 -3.82 2.43 0.36
N PHE A 68 -2.87 2.30 -0.59
CA PHE A 68 -1.55 1.74 -0.34
C PHE A 68 -0.54 2.22 -1.40
N PRO A 69 0.76 2.30 -1.05
CA PRO A 69 1.82 2.65 -2.00
C PRO A 69 1.90 1.65 -3.17
N HIS A 70 2.10 2.17 -4.38
CA HIS A 70 2.17 1.38 -5.61
C HIS A 70 3.62 1.04 -5.96
N ILE A 71 3.95 -0.26 -6.08
CA ILE A 71 5.32 -0.70 -6.39
C ILE A 71 5.84 -0.13 -7.71
N LEU A 72 4.98 0.10 -8.70
CA LEU A 72 5.37 0.73 -9.95
C LEU A 72 5.96 2.13 -9.73
N GLN A 73 5.36 2.91 -8.83
CA GLN A 73 5.88 4.25 -8.51
C GLN A 73 7.14 4.17 -7.67
N LEU A 74 7.23 3.20 -6.76
CA LEU A 74 8.44 2.94 -6.00
C LEU A 74 9.63 2.69 -6.94
N ILE A 75 9.46 1.83 -7.95
CA ILE A 75 10.50 1.51 -8.94
C ILE A 75 10.80 2.72 -9.84
N ASN A 76 9.78 3.39 -10.37
CA ASN A 76 9.95 4.52 -11.28
C ASN A 76 10.69 5.71 -10.65
N GLN A 77 10.47 5.93 -9.36
CA GLN A 77 11.01 7.08 -8.61
C GLN A 77 12.18 6.68 -7.69
N ASN A 78 12.67 5.44 -7.81
CA ASN A 78 13.77 4.91 -7.01
C ASN A 78 13.55 5.06 -5.49
N GLN A 79 12.34 4.82 -5.00
CA GLN A 79 11.96 5.00 -3.60
C GLN A 79 12.38 3.80 -2.74
N PHE A 80 13.61 3.33 -2.86
CA PHE A 80 14.12 2.17 -2.11
C PHE A 80 14.15 2.41 -0.60
N ASP A 81 14.22 3.65 -0.18
CA ASP A 81 14.20 4.09 1.21
C ASP A 81 12.87 3.76 1.92
N THR A 82 11.82 3.42 1.15
CA THR A 82 10.56 2.90 1.71
C THR A 82 10.64 1.42 2.09
N ILE A 83 11.74 0.72 1.75
CA ILE A 83 11.94 -0.70 2.06
C ILE A 83 12.53 -0.83 3.47
N TYR A 84 11.65 -0.99 4.45
CA TYR A 84 12.02 -1.14 5.86
C TYR A 84 11.03 -2.07 6.60
N HIS A 85 11.39 -2.45 7.82
CA HIS A 85 10.77 -3.54 8.58
C HIS A 85 9.26 -3.43 8.87
N GLU A 86 8.67 -2.24 8.78
CA GLU A 86 7.22 -2.08 8.99
C GLU A 86 6.38 -2.49 7.77
N HIS A 87 7.01 -2.55 6.58
CA HIS A 87 6.34 -2.96 5.34
C HIS A 87 6.57 -4.46 5.09
N TYR A 88 5.55 -5.27 5.34
CA TYR A 88 5.58 -6.70 5.03
C TYR A 88 5.44 -6.98 3.53
N SER A 89 4.84 -6.04 2.79
CA SER A 89 4.53 -6.25 1.38
C SER A 89 4.59 -4.96 0.57
N TYR A 90 4.97 -5.11 -0.70
CA TYR A 90 4.98 -4.06 -1.72
C TYR A 90 4.11 -4.54 -2.88
N PHE A 91 3.07 -3.79 -3.21
CA PHE A 91 2.00 -4.30 -4.06
C PHE A 91 2.00 -3.69 -5.46
N SER A 92 1.89 -4.57 -6.47
CA SER A 92 1.32 -4.22 -7.76
C SER A 92 -0.20 -4.35 -7.70
N PHE A 93 -0.89 -3.64 -8.58
CA PHE A 93 -2.34 -3.73 -8.71
C PHE A 93 -2.79 -5.14 -9.12
N SER A 94 -2.06 -5.76 -10.04
CA SER A 94 -2.33 -7.12 -10.51
C SER A 94 -2.25 -8.16 -9.39
N VAL A 95 -1.33 -8.02 -8.43
CA VAL A 95 -1.24 -8.91 -7.26
C VAL A 95 -2.39 -8.65 -6.30
N ILE A 96 -2.70 -7.39 -6.01
CA ILE A 96 -3.83 -7.03 -5.14
C ILE A 96 -5.15 -7.55 -5.72
N GLN A 97 -5.35 -7.42 -7.03
CA GLN A 97 -6.54 -7.96 -7.69
C GLN A 97 -6.69 -9.47 -7.45
N LYS A 98 -5.59 -10.23 -7.57
CA LYS A 98 -5.59 -11.70 -7.31
C LYS A 98 -5.93 -12.02 -5.85
N ILE A 99 -5.37 -11.25 -4.90
CA ILE A 99 -5.62 -11.45 -3.46
C ILE A 99 -7.11 -11.24 -3.15
N PHE A 100 -7.69 -10.13 -3.60
CA PHE A 100 -9.11 -9.84 -3.37
C PHE A 100 -10.01 -10.85 -4.08
N PHE A 101 -9.68 -11.21 -5.31
CA PHE A 101 -10.43 -12.20 -6.09
C PHE A 101 -10.44 -13.58 -5.42
N SER A 102 -9.33 -14.02 -4.82
CA SER A 102 -9.25 -15.29 -4.08
C SER A 102 -10.27 -15.36 -2.93
N GLN A 103 -10.66 -14.21 -2.38
CA GLN A 103 -11.67 -14.08 -1.33
C GLN A 103 -13.08 -13.77 -1.88
N LYS A 104 -13.32 -13.94 -3.20
CA LYS A 104 -14.59 -13.60 -3.87
C LYS A 104 -14.98 -12.12 -3.68
N LEU A 105 -14.00 -11.25 -3.72
CA LEU A 105 -14.12 -9.79 -3.78
C LEU A 105 -13.61 -9.30 -5.13
N ILE A 106 -14.25 -8.28 -5.70
CA ILE A 106 -13.89 -7.72 -7.01
C ILE A 106 -13.56 -6.25 -6.86
N ILE A 107 -12.39 -5.85 -7.34
CA ILE A 107 -12.05 -4.44 -7.51
C ILE A 107 -12.82 -3.93 -8.73
N PHE A 108 -13.69 -2.96 -8.51
CA PHE A 108 -14.51 -2.38 -9.57
C PHE A 108 -14.02 -1.01 -10.05
N ASP A 109 -13.18 -0.35 -9.26
CA ASP A 109 -12.54 0.92 -9.64
C ASP A 109 -11.18 1.07 -8.95
N VAL A 110 -10.30 1.90 -9.54
CA VAL A 110 -9.00 2.25 -8.99
C VAL A 110 -8.62 3.68 -9.38
N GLU A 111 -8.00 4.40 -8.44
CA GLU A 111 -7.45 5.73 -8.63
C GLU A 111 -5.95 5.71 -8.33
N GLU A 112 -5.15 6.36 -9.20
CA GLU A 112 -3.76 6.69 -8.89
C GLU A 112 -3.72 8.02 -8.15
N ILE A 113 -3.12 8.07 -6.97
CA ILE A 113 -3.06 9.26 -6.12
C ILE A 113 -1.62 9.58 -5.72
N PRO A 114 -1.28 10.88 -5.51
CA PRO A 114 0.11 11.29 -5.28
C PRO A 114 0.63 11.03 -3.86
N THR A 115 -0.18 10.53 -2.95
CA THR A 115 0.21 10.29 -1.56
C THR A 115 1.37 9.29 -1.47
N HIS A 116 2.27 9.48 -0.51
CA HIS A 116 3.42 8.61 -0.24
C HIS A 116 4.34 8.35 -1.45
N GLY A 117 4.41 9.31 -2.40
CA GLY A 117 5.22 9.16 -3.61
C GLY A 117 4.52 8.35 -4.72
N GLY A 118 3.23 8.17 -4.62
CA GLY A 118 2.36 7.46 -5.57
C GLY A 118 1.73 6.22 -4.97
N SER A 119 0.44 6.32 -4.72
CA SER A 119 -0.39 5.26 -4.15
C SER A 119 -1.53 4.89 -5.09
N LEU A 120 -2.13 3.75 -4.83
CA LEU A 120 -3.40 3.35 -5.40
C LEU A 120 -4.50 3.44 -4.36
N ARG A 121 -5.68 3.94 -4.75
CA ARG A 121 -6.91 3.77 -4.00
C ARG A 121 -7.82 2.85 -4.79
N ILE A 122 -8.13 1.69 -4.24
CA ILE A 122 -9.01 0.70 -4.84
C ILE A 122 -10.40 0.76 -4.21
N PHE A 123 -11.41 0.44 -5.03
CA PHE A 123 -12.80 0.30 -4.62
C PHE A 123 -13.25 -1.13 -4.89
N VAL A 124 -13.71 -1.81 -3.85
CA VAL A 124 -13.95 -3.26 -3.88
C VAL A 124 -15.37 -3.58 -3.43
N LYS A 125 -15.95 -4.59 -4.02
CA LYS A 125 -17.28 -5.11 -3.72
C LYS A 125 -17.27 -6.63 -3.62
N HIS A 126 -18.33 -7.22 -3.08
CA HIS A 126 -18.56 -8.66 -3.23
C HIS A 126 -18.72 -9.05 -4.70
N SER A 127 -18.27 -10.24 -5.08
CA SER A 127 -18.40 -10.75 -6.47
C SER A 127 -19.86 -10.87 -6.90
N GLU A 128 -20.74 -11.14 -5.95
CA GLU A 128 -22.19 -11.29 -6.16
C GLU A 128 -22.91 -9.94 -6.32
N ASN A 129 -22.28 -8.84 -5.87
CA ASN A 129 -22.87 -7.50 -5.97
C ASN A 129 -22.85 -7.01 -7.42
N LYS A 130 -24.04 -6.74 -8.00
CA LYS A 130 -24.22 -6.25 -9.36
C LYS A 130 -24.45 -4.73 -9.46
N THR A 131 -24.43 -4.02 -8.32
CA THR A 131 -24.72 -2.58 -8.27
C THR A 131 -23.67 -1.72 -8.97
N PHE A 132 -22.39 -2.13 -8.88
CA PHE A 132 -21.27 -1.39 -9.46
C PHE A 132 -20.70 -2.16 -10.65
N GLU A 133 -20.54 -1.48 -11.79
CA GLU A 133 -19.82 -2.02 -12.95
C GLU A 133 -18.31 -1.84 -12.77
N ILE A 134 -17.54 -2.73 -13.40
CA ILE A 134 -16.07 -2.62 -13.40
C ILE A 134 -15.70 -1.49 -14.37
N LYS A 135 -15.02 -0.47 -13.86
CA LYS A 135 -14.60 0.68 -14.64
C LYS A 135 -13.35 0.39 -15.48
N GLU A 136 -13.21 1.16 -16.54
CA GLU A 136 -12.07 1.05 -17.47
C GLU A 136 -10.71 1.26 -16.80
N ASN A 137 -10.65 2.09 -15.74
CA ASN A 137 -9.44 2.32 -14.95
C ASN A 137 -8.76 1.02 -14.50
N VAL A 138 -9.56 -0.01 -14.17
CA VAL A 138 -9.07 -1.32 -13.75
C VAL A 138 -8.23 -1.97 -14.86
N GLN A 139 -8.74 -1.99 -16.08
CA GLN A 139 -8.06 -2.59 -17.23
C GLN A 139 -6.87 -1.74 -17.69
N ASN A 140 -7.02 -0.42 -17.67
CA ASN A 140 -5.96 0.51 -18.03
C ASN A 140 -4.75 0.37 -17.11
N LEU A 141 -4.97 0.20 -15.80
CA LEU A 141 -3.87 0.04 -14.84
C LEU A 141 -3.17 -1.32 -15.00
N ILE A 142 -3.92 -2.41 -15.24
CA ILE A 142 -3.32 -3.73 -15.55
C ILE A 142 -2.44 -3.65 -16.79
N LYS A 143 -2.94 -3.01 -17.85
CA LYS A 143 -2.19 -2.80 -19.09
C LYS A 143 -0.91 -2.00 -18.83
N LYS A 144 -1.01 -0.91 -18.07
CA LYS A 144 0.14 -0.07 -17.68
C LYS A 144 1.20 -0.87 -16.91
N GLU A 145 0.81 -1.71 -15.95
CA GLU A 145 1.75 -2.57 -15.21
C GLU A 145 2.45 -3.58 -16.11
N ASN A 146 1.70 -4.22 -17.03
CA ASN A 146 2.25 -5.17 -17.99
C ASN A 146 3.24 -4.51 -18.95
N GLU A 147 2.91 -3.33 -19.50
CA GLU A 147 3.79 -2.55 -20.38
C GLU A 147 5.08 -2.10 -19.67
N LYS A 148 5.04 -1.95 -18.35
CA LYS A 148 6.20 -1.62 -17.51
C LYS A 148 6.98 -2.84 -17.04
N GLY A 149 6.57 -4.03 -17.44
CA GLY A 149 7.27 -5.28 -17.14
C GLY A 149 7.32 -5.66 -15.67
N LEU A 150 6.30 -5.31 -14.86
CA LEU A 150 6.29 -5.67 -13.43
C LEU A 150 6.29 -7.18 -13.17
N ASN A 151 6.00 -7.99 -14.18
CA ASN A 151 6.10 -9.45 -14.11
C ASN A 151 7.48 -9.99 -14.57
N ASP A 152 8.38 -9.12 -15.05
CA ASP A 152 9.68 -9.48 -15.55
C ASP A 152 10.78 -9.24 -14.53
N PHE A 153 11.63 -10.21 -14.28
CA PHE A 153 12.71 -10.10 -13.31
C PHE A 153 13.72 -8.99 -13.67
N SER A 154 13.92 -8.72 -14.96
CA SER A 154 14.79 -7.64 -15.44
C SER A 154 14.43 -6.27 -14.88
N THR A 155 13.13 -5.97 -14.75
CA THR A 155 12.64 -4.69 -14.17
C THR A 155 13.21 -4.45 -12.76
N TYR A 156 13.29 -5.51 -11.96
CA TYR A 156 13.82 -5.43 -10.60
C TYR A 156 15.36 -5.37 -10.57
N SER A 157 16.03 -6.06 -11.51
CA SER A 157 17.49 -5.98 -11.64
C SER A 157 17.93 -4.56 -12.07
N ASP A 158 17.21 -3.94 -12.99
CA ASP A 158 17.45 -2.55 -13.42
C ASP A 158 17.22 -1.56 -12.26
N PHE A 159 16.23 -1.82 -11.42
CA PHE A 159 16.00 -1.03 -10.22
C PHE A 159 17.20 -1.09 -9.26
N VAL A 160 17.73 -2.29 -8.98
CA VAL A 160 18.93 -2.46 -8.14
C VAL A 160 20.11 -1.63 -8.67
N SER A 161 20.36 -1.71 -9.99
CA SER A 161 21.45 -0.94 -10.61
C SER A 161 21.31 0.58 -10.43
N LYS A 162 20.08 1.10 -10.45
CA LYS A 162 19.81 2.52 -10.18
C LYS A 162 20.08 2.89 -8.71
N ILE A 163 19.73 1.99 -7.79
CA ILE A 163 19.96 2.22 -6.36
C ILE A 163 21.45 2.25 -6.03
N GLU A 164 22.24 1.32 -6.60
CA GLU A 164 23.70 1.32 -6.45
C GLU A 164 24.32 2.65 -6.94
N LYS A 165 23.85 3.18 -8.06
CA LYS A 165 24.29 4.50 -8.53
C LYS A 165 23.96 5.63 -7.57
N ILE A 166 22.76 5.63 -6.98
CA ILE A 166 22.37 6.63 -5.96
C ILE A 166 23.31 6.55 -4.75
N LYS A 167 23.60 5.35 -4.27
CA LYS A 167 24.55 5.10 -3.19
C LYS A 167 25.94 5.69 -3.51
N GLU A 168 26.47 5.38 -4.69
CA GLU A 168 27.77 5.91 -5.14
C GLU A 168 27.79 7.44 -5.20
N GLU A 169 26.77 8.04 -5.79
CA GLU A 169 26.67 9.50 -5.92
C GLU A 169 26.58 10.17 -4.54
N PHE A 170 25.79 9.61 -3.63
CA PHE A 170 25.65 10.11 -2.27
C PHE A 170 26.96 9.98 -1.47
N THR A 171 27.63 8.84 -1.58
CA THR A 171 28.94 8.62 -0.94
C THR A 171 29.98 9.63 -1.46
N LYS A 172 30.07 9.82 -2.78
CA LYS A 172 30.98 10.83 -3.39
C LYS A 172 30.67 12.25 -2.92
N PHE A 173 29.40 12.59 -2.75
CA PHE A 173 28.99 13.89 -2.18
C PHE A 173 29.52 14.06 -0.75
N LEU A 174 29.36 13.06 0.12
CA LEU A 174 29.83 13.13 1.50
C LEU A 174 31.36 13.20 1.59
N GLU A 175 32.07 12.41 0.78
CA GLU A 175 33.54 12.44 0.69
C GLU A 175 34.05 13.83 0.23
N LYS A 176 33.39 14.42 -0.76
CA LYS A 176 33.72 15.77 -1.23
C LYS A 176 33.52 16.81 -0.12
N ALA A 177 32.38 16.78 0.57
CA ALA A 177 32.12 17.69 1.68
C ALA A 177 33.19 17.57 2.76
N ASN A 178 33.59 16.34 3.11
CA ASN A 178 34.66 16.10 4.09
C ASN A 178 36.00 16.64 3.61
N LYS A 179 36.41 16.42 2.36
CA LYS A 179 37.66 16.97 1.78
C LYS A 179 37.68 18.50 1.76
N GLU A 180 36.55 19.14 1.62
CA GLU A 180 36.35 20.59 1.64
C GLU A 180 36.18 21.13 3.08
N ASN A 181 36.35 20.31 4.11
CA ASN A 181 36.13 20.64 5.53
C ASN A 181 34.72 21.22 5.79
N LYS A 182 33.73 20.77 5.08
CA LYS A 182 32.32 21.18 5.26
C LYS A 182 31.61 20.27 6.25
N SER A 183 30.80 20.85 7.13
CA SER A 183 29.91 20.10 8.00
C SER A 183 28.64 19.70 7.25
N VAL A 184 28.27 18.43 7.32
CA VAL A 184 26.98 17.93 6.81
C VAL A 184 26.08 17.65 8.01
N ILE A 185 24.90 18.27 8.04
CA ILE A 185 23.93 18.12 9.13
C ILE A 185 22.64 17.54 8.54
N CYS A 186 22.14 16.47 9.15
CA CYS A 186 20.83 15.90 8.82
C CYS A 186 19.80 16.36 9.85
N TYR A 187 18.60 16.70 9.37
CA TYR A 187 17.48 17.08 10.23
C TYR A 187 16.32 16.10 10.07
N GLY A 188 15.84 15.56 11.18
CA GLY A 188 14.78 14.55 11.24
C GLY A 188 15.32 13.14 11.45
N ALA A 189 14.43 12.22 11.84
CA ALA A 189 14.76 10.80 12.05
C ALA A 189 13.65 9.89 11.46
N PRO A 190 13.23 10.06 10.20
CA PRO A 190 12.23 9.18 9.59
C PRO A 190 12.84 7.81 9.26
N ALA A 191 12.01 6.76 9.26
CA ALA A 191 12.43 5.42 8.87
C ALA A 191 13.12 5.39 7.49
N LYS A 192 12.61 6.13 6.51
CA LYS A 192 13.21 6.28 5.18
C LYS A 192 14.64 6.84 5.23
N GLY A 193 14.87 7.89 6.01
CA GLY A 193 16.21 8.46 6.17
C GLY A 193 17.18 7.45 6.80
N ASN A 194 16.70 6.65 7.75
CA ASN A 194 17.50 5.58 8.34
C ASN A 194 17.86 4.50 7.30
N THR A 195 16.93 4.11 6.45
CA THR A 195 17.20 3.15 5.35
C THR A 195 18.24 3.70 4.39
N LEU A 196 18.11 4.96 3.95
CA LEU A 196 19.08 5.61 3.06
C LEU A 196 20.49 5.64 3.64
N LEU A 197 20.63 5.98 4.93
CA LEU A 197 21.92 6.15 5.58
C LEU A 197 22.61 4.83 5.93
N ASN A 198 21.89 3.72 5.99
CA ASN A 198 22.43 2.40 6.33
C ASN A 198 22.55 1.45 5.13
N TYR A 199 22.13 1.87 3.96
CA TYR A 199 22.31 1.12 2.72
C TYR A 199 23.73 1.28 2.19
#